data_2ded3dae656c7f093431ca07937ee3ef
#
_entry.id   2ded3dae656c7f093431ca07937ee3ef
#
_cell.length_a   1.000
_cell.length_b   1.000
_cell.length_c   1.000
_cell.angle_alpha   90.00
_cell.angle_beta   90.00
_cell.angle_gamma   90.00
#
_symmetry.space_group_name_H-M   'P 1'
#
loop_
_entity.id
_entity.type
_entity.pdbx_description
1 polymer ?
#
loop_
_entity_poly.entity_id
_entity_poly.type
_entity_poly.pdbx_seq_one_letter_code
_entity_poly.pdbx_strand_id
1 'polypeptide(L)'
;MDNRSDGLWQGGPWEQPARPFSPPPAVVIPPQKYRPPRPPQHRHSGRIGFLIALALIVSLTALAVLFNGGLAPRSADPVPSGSDPGYSSWEQEEDLSAPPSIPQAETGTGVILSITPPSGEALTYTQGYEKAAPSIAALTAYSAGMVSTGTGIVLTADGYIVTNAHIIAGAEQVNVTLSDDSLWSAQLVGFEPLEDLAVLKIDASGLTPAQFGDDTLLRSGDPVSAIGNPMGYRSTITPGIVSALDQPVSVEGTTMYLLQTSAAINYGSSGGALLNDRGQVVGVTTIKIVADDGSAEGLGFAIPTTRVKQVVDRLIAGAPVTRPSLGIIVRRGQGENGGLVVEEVDPDSDCHRQGIQPQDIIVAANGQQVQTFADLERIKRTLDVGDSLLLEVLRGGEHLEFTVTLMDQDDF
;
A
#
# COMPACT_ATOMS: atom_id res chain seq x y z
N MET A 1 39.49 9.61 -56.64
CA MET A 1 40.36 10.48 -55.88
C MET A 1 39.48 11.03 -54.72
N ASP A 2 39.56 10.72 -53.52
CA ASP A 2 40.41 9.87 -52.69
C ASP A 2 39.54 9.32 -51.57
N ASN A 3 39.60 8.03 -51.36
CA ASN A 3 38.79 7.31 -50.41
C ASN A 3 39.60 7.22 -49.10
N ARG A 4 39.23 7.92 -48.06
CA ARG A 4 39.77 7.73 -46.72
C ARG A 4 38.66 7.29 -45.76
N SER A 5 38.51 5.98 -45.68
CA SER A 5 37.86 5.32 -44.57
C SER A 5 38.81 5.33 -43.39
N ASP A 6 38.61 6.19 -42.43
CA ASP A 6 39.34 6.21 -41.17
C ASP A 6 38.91 5.05 -40.31
N GLY A 7 39.89 4.15 -40.06
CA GLY A 7 39.76 3.02 -39.18
C GLY A 7 39.55 3.45 -37.72
N LEU A 8 38.39 3.19 -37.23
CA LEU A 8 38.00 3.32 -35.82
C LEU A 8 37.88 1.91 -35.24
N TRP A 9 38.83 1.57 -34.39
CA TRP A 9 38.75 0.47 -33.41
C TRP A 9 38.70 -0.96 -33.99
N GLN A 10 39.81 -1.48 -34.45
CA GLN A 10 40.09 -2.92 -34.57
C GLN A 10 40.98 -3.36 -33.41
N GLY A 11 40.56 -4.41 -32.67
CA GLY A 11 41.41 -5.08 -31.65
C GLY A 11 40.94 -4.92 -30.20
N GLY A 12 39.62 -4.84 -29.91
CA GLY A 12 39.10 -4.89 -28.53
C GLY A 12 39.13 -6.30 -27.93
N PRO A 13 39.17 -6.45 -26.58
CA PRO A 13 39.22 -7.77 -25.91
C PRO A 13 38.06 -8.71 -26.21
N TRP A 14 37.03 -8.23 -26.89
CA TRP A 14 35.82 -8.97 -27.31
C TRP A 14 35.90 -9.61 -28.71
N GLU A 15 36.97 -9.36 -29.47
CA GLU A 15 37.16 -9.98 -30.79
C GLU A 15 37.89 -11.34 -30.75
N GLN A 16 38.15 -11.87 -29.56
CA GLN A 16 38.69 -13.23 -29.46
C GLN A 16 37.56 -14.25 -29.69
N PRO A 17 37.77 -15.26 -30.58
CA PRO A 17 36.79 -16.32 -30.75
C PRO A 17 36.53 -16.99 -29.40
N ALA A 18 35.29 -17.18 -29.04
CA ALA A 18 34.86 -17.81 -27.80
C ALA A 18 35.61 -19.17 -27.67
N ARG A 19 36.41 -19.31 -26.63
CA ARG A 19 37.00 -20.62 -26.30
C ARG A 19 35.86 -21.56 -25.96
N PRO A 20 35.89 -22.83 -26.42
CA PRO A 20 34.85 -23.79 -26.07
C PRO A 20 34.79 -23.90 -24.55
N PHE A 21 33.59 -23.71 -24.01
CA PHE A 21 33.30 -23.80 -22.57
C PHE A 21 33.51 -25.26 -22.13
N SER A 22 34.60 -25.50 -21.39
CA SER A 22 34.78 -26.76 -20.68
C SER A 22 34.16 -26.56 -19.28
N PRO A 23 33.13 -27.29 -18.92
CA PRO A 23 32.58 -27.19 -17.56
C PRO A 23 33.66 -27.56 -16.54
N PRO A 24 33.74 -26.86 -15.41
CA PRO A 24 34.66 -27.21 -14.35
C PRO A 24 34.38 -28.63 -13.85
N PRO A 25 35.39 -29.38 -13.41
CA PRO A 25 35.16 -30.72 -12.89
C PRO A 25 34.18 -30.69 -11.71
N ALA A 26 33.25 -31.62 -11.70
CA ALA A 26 32.26 -31.73 -10.65
C ALA A 26 32.97 -31.89 -9.30
N VAL A 27 32.82 -30.91 -8.41
CA VAL A 27 33.30 -31.02 -7.04
C VAL A 27 32.36 -32.01 -6.31
N VAL A 28 32.86 -33.21 -6.11
CA VAL A 28 32.20 -34.22 -5.28
C VAL A 28 32.34 -33.77 -3.81
N ILE A 29 31.32 -33.16 -3.26
CA ILE A 29 31.25 -32.82 -1.84
C ILE A 29 30.93 -34.13 -1.10
N PRO A 30 31.82 -34.66 -0.25
CA PRO A 30 31.50 -35.84 0.53
C PRO A 30 30.32 -35.54 1.48
N PRO A 31 29.42 -36.52 1.74
CA PRO A 31 28.27 -36.31 2.60
C PRO A 31 28.75 -35.89 4.00
N GLN A 32 28.44 -34.67 4.39
CA GLN A 32 28.64 -34.22 5.77
C GLN A 32 27.70 -35.00 6.67
N LYS A 33 28.25 -35.79 7.58
CA LYS A 33 27.47 -36.44 8.65
C LYS A 33 26.86 -35.34 9.52
N TYR A 34 25.53 -35.18 9.40
CA TYR A 34 24.77 -34.29 10.28
C TYR A 34 25.01 -34.72 11.74
N ARG A 35 25.65 -33.86 12.53
CA ARG A 35 25.67 -33.96 13.97
C ARG A 35 24.62 -33.02 14.52
N PRO A 36 23.56 -33.54 15.18
CA PRO A 36 22.60 -32.64 15.82
C PRO A 36 23.28 -31.76 16.87
N PRO A 37 22.88 -30.51 17.03
CA PRO A 37 23.42 -29.62 18.06
C PRO A 37 23.17 -30.27 19.44
N ARG A 38 24.20 -30.25 20.30
CA ARG A 38 24.08 -30.71 21.69
C ARG A 38 23.11 -29.79 22.42
N PRO A 39 22.17 -30.32 23.22
CA PRO A 39 21.32 -29.49 24.06
C PRO A 39 22.18 -28.65 25.00
N PRO A 40 21.77 -27.39 25.31
CA PRO A 40 22.51 -26.53 26.22
C PRO A 40 22.60 -27.18 27.59
N GLN A 41 23.81 -27.39 28.08
CA GLN A 41 24.04 -27.80 29.46
C GLN A 41 23.75 -26.61 30.37
N HIS A 42 22.69 -26.68 31.15
CA HIS A 42 22.40 -25.73 32.23
C HIS A 42 23.50 -25.78 33.29
N ARG A 43 24.45 -24.86 33.20
CA ARG A 43 25.38 -24.57 34.29
C ARG A 43 24.61 -23.81 35.37
N HIS A 44 24.38 -24.46 36.53
CA HIS A 44 23.82 -23.87 37.73
C HIS A 44 24.86 -22.97 38.43
N SER A 45 25.31 -21.87 37.78
CA SER A 45 26.21 -20.90 38.45
C SER A 45 25.63 -19.46 38.50
N GLY A 46 24.42 -19.22 37.96
CA GLY A 46 23.84 -17.87 37.94
C GLY A 46 23.23 -17.39 39.25
N ARG A 47 22.87 -18.30 40.16
CA ARG A 47 22.19 -17.90 41.42
C ARG A 47 23.13 -17.24 42.44
N ILE A 48 24.40 -17.65 42.53
CA ILE A 48 25.36 -17.06 43.44
C ILE A 48 25.81 -15.67 42.95
N GLY A 49 26.03 -15.52 41.62
CA GLY A 49 26.37 -14.21 41.04
C GLY A 49 25.26 -13.15 41.20
N PHE A 50 24.01 -13.57 41.05
CA PHE A 50 22.86 -12.67 41.23
C PHE A 50 22.68 -12.23 42.69
N LEU A 51 22.88 -13.11 43.65
CA LEU A 51 22.81 -12.79 45.09
C LEU A 51 23.95 -11.86 45.53
N ILE A 52 25.16 -12.01 44.97
CA ILE A 52 26.28 -11.09 45.28
C ILE A 52 26.04 -9.72 44.67
N ALA A 53 25.52 -9.64 43.44
CA ALA A 53 25.17 -8.36 42.80
C ALA A 53 24.06 -7.63 43.56
N LEU A 54 23.03 -8.35 44.00
CA LEU A 54 21.93 -7.78 44.80
C LEU A 54 22.44 -7.27 46.18
N ALA A 55 23.31 -8.02 46.85
CA ALA A 55 23.93 -7.61 48.13
C ALA A 55 24.80 -6.36 47.99
N LEU A 56 25.54 -6.22 46.86
CA LEU A 56 26.35 -5.03 46.58
C LEU A 56 25.48 -3.78 46.31
N ILE A 57 24.36 -3.95 45.58
CA ILE A 57 23.43 -2.84 45.37
C ILE A 57 22.78 -2.39 46.67
N VAL A 58 22.33 -3.31 47.50
CA VAL A 58 21.75 -2.98 48.85
C VAL A 58 22.79 -2.33 49.76
N SER A 59 24.04 -2.76 49.72
CA SER A 59 25.10 -2.16 50.50
C SER A 59 25.49 -0.75 50.05
N LEU A 60 25.51 -0.49 48.75
CA LEU A 60 25.76 0.83 48.18
C LEU A 60 24.62 1.81 48.46
N THR A 61 23.36 1.37 48.42
CA THR A 61 22.21 2.20 48.77
C THR A 61 22.18 2.51 50.28
N ALA A 62 22.48 1.55 51.13
CA ALA A 62 22.59 1.78 52.60
C ALA A 62 23.74 2.73 52.92
N LEU A 63 24.89 2.64 52.26
CA LEU A 63 26.02 3.56 52.47
C LEU A 63 25.68 4.97 51.97
N ALA A 64 24.95 5.12 50.86
CA ALA A 64 24.48 6.41 50.37
C ALA A 64 23.48 7.10 51.32
N VAL A 65 22.64 6.33 52.03
CA VAL A 65 21.71 6.84 53.05
C VAL A 65 22.44 7.27 54.34
N LEU A 66 23.52 6.57 54.72
CA LEU A 66 24.32 6.90 55.89
C LEU A 66 25.22 8.13 55.71
N PHE A 67 25.67 8.40 54.48
CA PHE A 67 26.50 9.58 54.18
C PHE A 67 25.70 10.84 53.82
N ASN A 68 24.40 10.74 53.50
CA ASN A 68 23.52 11.88 53.27
C ASN A 68 22.61 12.19 54.48
N GLY A 69 23.21 12.25 55.66
CA GLY A 69 22.56 12.74 56.88
C GLY A 69 22.10 14.19 56.72
N GLY A 70 20.81 14.36 56.54
CA GLY A 70 20.06 15.55 56.88
C GLY A 70 20.30 16.82 56.07
N LEU A 71 19.55 16.96 54.97
CA LEU A 71 19.04 18.26 54.52
C LEU A 71 17.65 18.03 53.90
N ALA A 72 16.65 18.66 54.54
CA ALA A 72 15.29 18.69 54.01
C ALA A 72 15.28 19.26 52.57
N PRO A 73 14.43 18.76 51.67
CA PRO A 73 14.37 19.30 50.32
C PRO A 73 13.80 20.71 50.34
N ARG A 74 14.64 21.68 50.01
CA ARG A 74 14.19 23.01 49.61
C ARG A 74 13.47 22.82 48.25
N SER A 75 12.23 23.27 48.16
CA SER A 75 11.50 23.43 46.92
C SER A 75 12.35 24.25 45.94
N ALA A 76 12.95 23.61 44.96
CA ALA A 76 13.53 24.28 43.83
C ALA A 76 12.40 24.50 42.82
N ASP A 77 12.20 25.75 42.39
CA ASP A 77 11.35 26.11 41.29
C ASP A 77 11.78 25.35 40.05
N PRO A 78 10.84 24.89 39.21
CA PRO A 78 11.18 24.15 37.97
C PRO A 78 11.96 25.07 37.03
N VAL A 79 13.21 24.72 36.78
CA VAL A 79 13.99 25.28 35.67
C VAL A 79 13.24 24.90 34.37
N PRO A 80 12.89 25.85 33.49
CA PRO A 80 12.30 25.51 32.22
C PRO A 80 13.33 24.71 31.39
N SER A 81 13.09 23.42 31.26
CA SER A 81 13.80 22.57 30.32
C SER A 81 13.58 23.13 28.94
N GLY A 82 14.67 23.51 28.28
CA GLY A 82 14.64 23.92 26.87
C GLY A 82 13.89 22.86 26.07
N SER A 83 12.92 23.32 25.33
CA SER A 83 12.16 22.54 24.39
C SER A 83 13.08 21.91 23.37
N ASP A 84 13.39 20.62 23.55
CA ASP A 84 13.67 19.74 22.43
C ASP A 84 12.51 19.90 21.44
N PRO A 85 12.75 20.05 20.13
CA PRO A 85 11.65 20.02 19.16
C PRO A 85 11.07 18.61 19.22
N GLY A 86 9.95 18.50 19.98
CA GLY A 86 9.37 17.25 20.41
C GLY A 86 9.01 16.36 19.23
N TYR A 87 9.60 15.20 19.19
CA TYR A 87 8.91 14.00 18.81
C TYR A 87 7.90 13.72 19.94
N SER A 88 6.73 14.30 19.81
CA SER A 88 5.61 13.97 20.69
C SER A 88 5.17 12.54 20.40
N SER A 89 5.09 11.75 21.45
CA SER A 89 4.51 10.42 21.48
C SER A 89 3.24 10.32 20.67
N TRP A 90 3.16 9.34 19.76
CA TRP A 90 2.10 8.99 18.84
C TRP A 90 0.86 8.38 19.54
N GLU A 91 0.54 8.79 20.74
CA GLU A 91 -0.55 8.26 21.58
C GLU A 91 -1.85 9.07 21.52
N GLN A 92 -2.05 9.90 20.51
CA GLN A 92 -3.41 10.34 20.18
C GLN A 92 -3.87 9.45 19.03
N GLU A 93 -4.85 8.58 19.27
CA GLU A 93 -5.61 7.91 18.25
C GLU A 93 -6.24 9.00 17.36
N GLU A 94 -5.56 9.35 16.26
CA GLU A 94 -6.12 10.22 15.25
C GLU A 94 -7.36 9.52 14.68
N ASP A 95 -8.52 10.15 14.78
CA ASP A 95 -9.72 9.69 14.09
C ASP A 95 -9.54 9.94 12.59
N LEU A 96 -8.94 8.96 11.92
CA LEU A 96 -8.68 8.99 10.47
C LEU A 96 -9.98 8.92 9.65
N SER A 97 -11.13 8.70 10.29
CA SER A 97 -12.45 8.72 9.68
C SER A 97 -13.12 10.11 9.71
N ALA A 98 -12.55 11.06 10.48
CA ALA A 98 -13.11 12.39 10.61
C ALA A 98 -13.07 13.16 9.27
N PRO A 99 -14.20 13.57 8.68
CA PRO A 99 -14.18 14.32 7.44
C PRO A 99 -13.51 15.69 7.63
N PRO A 100 -12.77 16.18 6.61
CA PRO A 100 -12.16 17.50 6.67
C PRO A 100 -13.23 18.60 6.60
N SER A 101 -13.01 19.71 7.31
CA SER A 101 -13.89 20.88 7.34
C SER A 101 -13.40 22.01 6.39
N ILE A 102 -12.93 21.63 5.21
CA ILE A 102 -12.52 22.58 4.14
C ILE A 102 -13.70 22.90 3.23
N PRO A 103 -13.61 24.00 2.42
CA PRO A 103 -14.67 24.33 1.48
C PRO A 103 -14.99 23.19 0.54
N GLN A 104 -16.29 23.02 0.24
CA GLN A 104 -16.75 21.97 -0.69
C GLN A 104 -16.63 22.45 -2.13
N ALA A 105 -16.17 21.58 -3.03
CA ALA A 105 -16.25 21.76 -4.46
C ALA A 105 -17.56 21.28 -5.04
N GLU A 106 -17.86 21.65 -6.29
CA GLU A 106 -19.02 21.14 -7.03
C GLU A 106 -18.82 19.65 -7.36
N THR A 107 -19.88 18.86 -7.19
CA THR A 107 -19.97 17.45 -7.58
C THR A 107 -20.91 17.27 -8.77
N GLY A 108 -20.94 16.07 -9.37
CA GLY A 108 -21.81 15.81 -10.54
C GLY A 108 -21.31 16.46 -11.84
N THR A 109 -20.03 16.79 -11.90
CA THR A 109 -19.41 17.48 -13.06
C THR A 109 -19.23 16.59 -14.28
N GLY A 110 -19.48 15.27 -14.17
CA GLY A 110 -19.32 14.32 -15.26
C GLY A 110 -17.86 13.94 -15.56
N VAL A 111 -16.88 14.41 -14.76
CA VAL A 111 -15.50 13.96 -14.85
C VAL A 111 -15.41 12.50 -14.41
N ILE A 112 -14.74 11.68 -15.20
CA ILE A 112 -14.48 10.26 -14.91
C ILE A 112 -13.00 9.95 -15.08
N LEU A 113 -12.46 9.05 -14.26
CA LEU A 113 -11.09 8.57 -14.38
C LEU A 113 -10.99 7.57 -15.53
N SER A 114 -10.10 7.84 -16.49
CA SER A 114 -9.83 6.93 -17.61
C SER A 114 -8.64 6.05 -17.31
N ILE A 115 -8.83 4.73 -17.42
CA ILE A 115 -7.77 3.72 -17.36
C ILE A 115 -7.42 3.29 -18.79
N THR A 116 -6.14 3.23 -19.10
CA THR A 116 -5.65 2.84 -20.43
C THR A 116 -4.71 1.64 -20.34
N PRO A 117 -4.80 0.66 -21.24
CA PRO A 117 -3.84 -0.43 -21.27
C PRO A 117 -2.42 0.07 -21.53
N PRO A 118 -1.38 -0.66 -21.07
CA PRO A 118 0.00 -0.28 -21.31
C PRO A 118 0.29 -0.18 -22.79
N SER A 119 0.92 0.90 -23.23
CA SER A 119 1.26 1.17 -24.64
C SER A 119 2.66 1.77 -24.77
N GLY A 120 3.31 1.55 -25.90
CA GLY A 120 4.65 2.03 -26.19
C GLY A 120 5.75 1.13 -25.61
N GLU A 121 6.99 1.62 -25.63
CA GLU A 121 8.16 0.91 -25.09
C GLU A 121 8.31 1.10 -23.59
N ALA A 122 9.02 0.17 -22.94
CA ALA A 122 9.35 0.31 -21.52
C ALA A 122 10.29 1.52 -21.31
N LEU A 123 9.97 2.31 -20.29
CA LEU A 123 10.74 3.49 -19.89
C LEU A 123 11.80 3.12 -18.85
N THR A 124 12.90 3.82 -18.86
CA THR A 124 13.80 3.83 -17.70
C THR A 124 13.14 4.55 -16.53
N TYR A 125 13.61 4.33 -15.32
CA TYR A 125 13.09 5.04 -14.14
C TYR A 125 13.21 6.57 -14.28
N THR A 126 14.28 7.07 -14.91
CA THR A 126 14.44 8.50 -15.19
C THR A 126 13.34 9.02 -16.12
N GLN A 127 13.07 8.32 -17.23
CA GLN A 127 12.01 8.71 -18.16
C GLN A 127 10.62 8.59 -17.53
N GLY A 128 10.39 7.54 -16.71
CA GLY A 128 9.15 7.40 -15.94
C GLY A 128 8.94 8.56 -14.97
N TYR A 129 9.99 8.97 -14.27
CA TYR A 129 9.97 10.14 -13.41
C TYR A 129 9.66 11.42 -14.17
N GLU A 130 10.39 11.72 -15.24
CA GLU A 130 10.20 12.93 -16.07
C GLU A 130 8.77 13.03 -16.62
N LYS A 131 8.17 11.88 -16.97
CA LYS A 131 6.80 11.79 -17.46
C LYS A 131 5.77 12.04 -16.36
N ALA A 132 5.96 11.47 -15.17
CA ALA A 132 4.97 11.49 -14.09
C ALA A 132 5.11 12.71 -13.17
N ALA A 133 6.31 13.24 -12.95
CA ALA A 133 6.57 14.31 -11.99
C ALA A 133 5.69 15.58 -12.17
N PRO A 134 5.35 16.02 -13.40
CA PRO A 134 4.43 17.15 -13.58
C PRO A 134 3.03 16.93 -13.03
N SER A 135 2.63 15.66 -12.84
CA SER A 135 1.30 15.28 -12.34
C SER A 135 1.30 15.01 -10.83
N ILE A 136 2.42 15.18 -10.14
CA ILE A 136 2.56 14.90 -8.70
C ILE A 136 2.59 16.22 -7.93
N ALA A 137 1.71 16.34 -6.94
CA ALA A 137 1.60 17.50 -6.08
C ALA A 137 1.95 17.16 -4.63
N ALA A 138 2.54 18.10 -3.90
CA ALA A 138 2.70 18.02 -2.46
C ALA A 138 1.44 18.51 -1.76
N LEU A 139 1.01 17.81 -0.72
CA LEU A 139 -0.11 18.19 0.12
C LEU A 139 0.37 18.55 1.52
N THR A 140 -0.20 19.61 2.07
CA THR A 140 -0.06 19.99 3.48
C THR A 140 -1.45 20.27 4.04
N ALA A 141 -1.87 19.45 4.99
CA ALA A 141 -3.15 19.55 5.67
C ALA A 141 -2.94 20.07 7.09
N TYR A 142 -3.76 21.02 7.51
CA TYR A 142 -3.71 21.66 8.82
C TYR A 142 -4.99 21.31 9.57
N SER A 143 -4.89 20.69 10.72
CA SER A 143 -5.97 20.41 11.66
C SER A 143 -5.57 20.91 13.04
N ALA A 144 -6.50 21.13 13.96
CA ALA A 144 -6.39 21.64 15.33
C ALA A 144 -5.00 21.49 16.02
N GLY A 145 -3.96 22.17 15.50
CA GLY A 145 -2.59 22.16 16.03
C GLY A 145 -1.67 21.08 15.46
N MET A 146 -2.11 20.30 14.49
CA MET A 146 -1.32 19.29 13.77
C MET A 146 -1.14 19.67 12.31
N VAL A 147 -0.06 19.16 11.71
CA VAL A 147 0.23 19.32 10.27
C VAL A 147 0.53 17.95 9.69
N SER A 148 -0.31 17.51 8.78
CA SER A 148 -0.11 16.30 7.99
C SER A 148 0.47 16.66 6.64
N THR A 149 1.37 15.82 6.12
CA THR A 149 1.95 15.99 4.78
C THR A 149 1.80 14.72 3.97
N GLY A 150 1.56 14.89 2.68
CA GLY A 150 1.43 13.77 1.77
C GLY A 150 1.58 14.19 0.31
N THR A 151 1.13 13.33 -0.55
CA THR A 151 1.20 13.49 -2.01
C THR A 151 -0.21 13.45 -2.59
N GLY A 152 -0.41 14.14 -3.72
CA GLY A 152 -1.59 14.02 -4.54
C GLY A 152 -1.22 13.77 -5.99
N ILE A 153 -2.11 13.15 -6.75
CA ILE A 153 -1.98 12.88 -8.17
C ILE A 153 -3.00 13.70 -8.94
N VAL A 154 -2.55 14.53 -9.88
CA VAL A 154 -3.40 15.34 -10.72
C VAL A 154 -4.20 14.44 -11.68
N LEU A 155 -5.54 14.49 -11.58
CA LEU A 155 -6.46 13.72 -12.42
C LEU A 155 -6.83 14.44 -13.71
N THR A 156 -6.99 15.76 -13.64
CA THR A 156 -7.48 16.57 -14.77
C THR A 156 -6.72 17.87 -14.92
N ALA A 157 -6.74 18.42 -16.13
CA ALA A 157 -6.06 19.68 -16.43
C ALA A 157 -6.67 20.91 -15.73
N ASP A 158 -7.88 20.79 -15.20
CA ASP A 158 -8.60 21.85 -14.47
C ASP A 158 -8.53 21.71 -12.94
N GLY A 159 -7.74 20.73 -12.41
CA GLY A 159 -7.34 20.73 -11.01
C GLY A 159 -8.02 19.73 -10.09
N TYR A 160 -8.61 18.66 -10.59
CA TYR A 160 -8.97 17.50 -9.75
C TYR A 160 -7.70 16.73 -9.35
N ILE A 161 -7.63 16.33 -8.07
CA ILE A 161 -6.47 15.65 -7.48
C ILE A 161 -6.96 14.52 -6.60
N VAL A 162 -6.42 13.32 -6.76
CA VAL A 162 -6.65 12.20 -5.82
C VAL A 162 -5.51 12.11 -4.81
N THR A 163 -5.87 11.75 -3.58
CA THR A 163 -4.94 11.52 -2.47
C THR A 163 -5.52 10.49 -1.50
N ASN A 164 -4.79 10.15 -0.42
CA ASN A 164 -5.35 9.34 0.66
C ASN A 164 -6.24 10.18 1.59
N ALA A 165 -7.28 9.53 2.12
CA ALA A 165 -8.20 10.15 3.07
C ALA A 165 -7.50 10.52 4.38
N HIS A 166 -6.66 9.63 4.93
CA HIS A 166 -5.95 9.88 6.19
C HIS A 166 -5.04 11.12 6.17
N ILE A 167 -4.57 11.58 4.99
CA ILE A 167 -3.75 12.80 4.90
C ILE A 167 -4.55 14.04 5.26
N ILE A 168 -5.82 14.07 4.91
CA ILE A 168 -6.69 15.24 5.07
C ILE A 168 -7.76 15.05 6.14
N ALA A 169 -7.75 13.93 6.87
CA ALA A 169 -8.71 13.67 7.94
C ALA A 169 -8.70 14.81 8.97
N GLY A 170 -9.88 15.32 9.33
CA GLY A 170 -10.05 16.41 10.28
C GLY A 170 -9.41 17.75 9.89
N ALA A 171 -8.92 17.92 8.66
CA ALA A 171 -8.25 19.14 8.23
C ALA A 171 -9.22 20.33 8.11
N GLU A 172 -8.78 21.49 8.60
CA GLU A 172 -9.46 22.79 8.46
C GLU A 172 -8.95 23.56 7.23
N GLN A 173 -7.75 23.23 6.74
CA GLN A 173 -7.14 23.77 5.55
C GLN A 173 -6.27 22.72 4.88
N VAL A 174 -6.33 22.65 3.55
CA VAL A 174 -5.42 21.81 2.74
C VAL A 174 -4.79 22.67 1.66
N ASN A 175 -3.48 22.68 1.62
CA ASN A 175 -2.68 23.36 0.62
C ASN A 175 -2.06 22.34 -0.35
N VAL A 176 -2.08 22.69 -1.62
CA VAL A 176 -1.50 21.91 -2.73
C VAL A 176 -0.35 22.69 -3.32
N THR A 177 0.85 22.14 -3.32
CA THR A 177 2.01 22.69 -4.02
C THR A 177 2.27 21.87 -5.27
N LEU A 178 2.20 22.47 -6.43
CA LEU A 178 2.42 21.84 -7.73
C LEU A 178 3.91 21.72 -8.07
N SER A 179 4.23 21.02 -9.15
CA SER A 179 5.61 20.79 -9.61
C SER A 179 6.37 22.07 -10.01
N ASP A 180 5.67 23.15 -10.29
CA ASP A 180 6.21 24.49 -10.59
C ASP A 180 6.36 25.39 -9.35
N ASP A 181 6.22 24.82 -8.15
CA ASP A 181 6.23 25.50 -6.85
C ASP A 181 5.03 26.45 -6.62
N SER A 182 4.01 26.44 -7.47
CA SER A 182 2.78 27.22 -7.24
C SER A 182 1.96 26.61 -6.10
N LEU A 183 1.42 27.46 -5.23
CA LEU A 183 0.65 27.10 -4.04
C LEU A 183 -0.83 27.41 -4.23
N TRP A 184 -1.68 26.42 -3.96
CA TRP A 184 -3.12 26.49 -4.12
C TRP A 184 -3.84 26.02 -2.87
N SER A 185 -4.97 26.65 -2.53
CA SER A 185 -5.89 26.13 -1.52
C SER A 185 -6.81 25.10 -2.16
N ALA A 186 -7.02 23.96 -1.50
CA ALA A 186 -7.89 22.92 -1.98
C ALA A 186 -9.32 23.04 -1.44
N GLN A 187 -10.26 22.54 -2.22
CA GLN A 187 -11.64 22.28 -1.85
C GLN A 187 -11.87 20.77 -1.86
N LEU A 188 -12.79 20.29 -1.04
CA LEU A 188 -13.15 18.88 -0.97
C LEU A 188 -14.20 18.54 -2.04
N VAL A 189 -13.91 17.58 -2.90
CA VAL A 189 -14.89 16.96 -3.79
C VAL A 189 -15.55 15.79 -3.08
N GLY A 190 -14.75 14.92 -2.44
CA GLY A 190 -15.23 13.77 -1.70
C GLY A 190 -14.18 13.12 -0.84
N PHE A 191 -14.64 12.35 0.16
CA PHE A 191 -13.83 11.73 1.20
C PHE A 191 -14.38 10.36 1.54
N GLU A 192 -13.58 9.31 1.38
CA GLU A 192 -13.96 7.93 1.68
C GLU A 192 -12.88 7.28 2.57
N PRO A 193 -13.07 7.31 3.88
CA PRO A 193 -12.03 6.85 4.82
C PRO A 193 -11.84 5.33 4.80
N LEU A 194 -12.87 4.53 4.50
CA LEU A 194 -12.76 3.07 4.47
C LEU A 194 -11.93 2.58 3.27
N GLU A 195 -11.92 3.35 2.18
CA GLU A 195 -11.09 3.09 1.01
C GLU A 195 -9.78 3.87 1.02
N ASP A 196 -9.57 4.67 2.06
CA ASP A 196 -8.42 5.58 2.21
C ASP A 196 -8.18 6.45 0.98
N LEU A 197 -9.26 6.99 0.39
CA LEU A 197 -9.21 7.85 -0.78
C LEU A 197 -9.98 9.15 -0.57
N ALA A 198 -9.44 10.24 -1.11
CA ALA A 198 -10.11 11.51 -1.18
C ALA A 198 -9.84 12.19 -2.52
N VAL A 199 -10.79 13.01 -2.95
CA VAL A 199 -10.67 13.86 -4.15
C VAL A 199 -10.74 15.32 -3.73
N LEU A 200 -9.75 16.07 -4.17
CA LEU A 200 -9.63 17.52 -3.97
C LEU A 200 -9.81 18.25 -5.30
N LYS A 201 -10.17 19.52 -5.22
CA LYS A 201 -10.23 20.45 -6.35
C LYS A 201 -9.44 21.73 -6.03
N ILE A 202 -8.58 22.14 -6.94
CA ILE A 202 -7.91 23.45 -6.91
C ILE A 202 -8.35 24.30 -8.09
N ASP A 203 -8.36 25.62 -7.95
CA ASP A 203 -8.76 26.55 -9.01
C ASP A 203 -7.56 26.84 -9.95
N ALA A 204 -7.01 25.77 -10.53
CA ALA A 204 -5.90 25.82 -11.48
C ALA A 204 -6.35 25.31 -12.85
N SER A 205 -5.61 25.66 -13.89
CA SER A 205 -5.87 25.21 -15.26
C SER A 205 -4.57 24.95 -16.01
N GLY A 206 -4.67 24.12 -17.06
CA GLY A 206 -3.51 23.78 -17.88
C GLY A 206 -2.54 22.81 -17.18
N LEU A 207 -3.00 22.11 -16.15
CA LEU A 207 -2.22 21.09 -15.45
C LEU A 207 -1.96 19.89 -16.38
N THR A 208 -0.91 19.13 -16.06
CA THR A 208 -0.60 17.87 -16.73
C THR A 208 -1.24 16.71 -15.95
N PRO A 209 -2.32 16.07 -16.45
CA PRO A 209 -2.91 14.93 -15.77
C PRO A 209 -2.01 13.71 -15.83
N ALA A 210 -2.03 12.89 -14.77
CA ALA A 210 -1.41 11.58 -14.78
C ALA A 210 -2.12 10.63 -15.76
N GLN A 211 -1.36 9.70 -16.34
CA GLN A 211 -1.94 8.60 -17.10
C GLN A 211 -2.15 7.42 -16.17
N PHE A 212 -3.39 6.92 -16.09
CA PHE A 212 -3.71 5.75 -15.28
C PHE A 212 -3.70 4.49 -16.14
N GLY A 213 -2.99 3.48 -15.65
CA GLY A 213 -2.83 2.18 -16.28
C GLY A 213 -3.75 1.14 -15.66
N ASP A 214 -3.91 0.03 -16.37
CA ASP A 214 -4.71 -1.11 -15.96
C ASP A 214 -3.89 -2.02 -15.04
N ASP A 215 -4.20 -2.00 -13.75
CA ASP A 215 -3.54 -2.83 -12.72
C ASP A 215 -3.87 -4.32 -12.86
N THR A 216 -4.97 -4.69 -13.53
CA THR A 216 -5.34 -6.10 -13.74
C THR A 216 -4.38 -6.84 -14.66
N LEU A 217 -3.57 -6.10 -15.42
CA LEU A 217 -2.55 -6.65 -16.32
C LEU A 217 -1.19 -6.86 -15.64
N LEU A 218 -1.03 -6.41 -14.39
CA LEU A 218 0.19 -6.60 -13.61
C LEU A 218 0.39 -8.05 -13.21
N ARG A 219 1.65 -8.40 -13.02
CA ARG A 219 2.09 -9.70 -12.47
C ARG A 219 3.13 -9.49 -11.38
N SER A 220 3.16 -10.40 -10.42
CA SER A 220 4.23 -10.41 -9.42
C SER A 220 5.59 -10.52 -10.13
N GLY A 221 6.51 -9.63 -9.75
CA GLY A 221 7.83 -9.49 -10.39
C GLY A 221 7.90 -8.37 -11.44
N ASP A 222 6.77 -7.81 -11.90
CA ASP A 222 6.79 -6.69 -12.85
C ASP A 222 7.46 -5.45 -12.21
N PRO A 223 8.31 -4.73 -12.96
CA PRO A 223 8.99 -3.55 -12.46
C PRO A 223 8.00 -2.41 -12.23
N VAL A 224 8.11 -1.78 -11.06
CA VAL A 224 7.33 -0.60 -10.70
C VAL A 224 8.22 0.44 -10.03
N SER A 225 7.71 1.65 -9.88
CA SER A 225 8.36 2.69 -9.09
C SER A 225 7.32 3.52 -8.33
N ALA A 226 7.60 3.82 -7.07
CA ALA A 226 6.79 4.75 -6.30
C ALA A 226 7.31 6.16 -6.50
N ILE A 227 6.41 7.13 -6.77
CA ILE A 227 6.73 8.54 -6.85
C ILE A 227 5.82 9.32 -5.90
N GLY A 228 6.43 10.17 -5.09
CA GLY A 228 5.73 11.01 -4.12
C GLY A 228 6.59 12.17 -3.68
N ASN A 229 6.08 12.95 -2.73
CA ASN A 229 6.74 14.15 -2.20
C ASN A 229 7.01 14.02 -0.69
N PRO A 230 7.91 13.09 -0.26
CA PRO A 230 8.15 12.85 1.14
C PRO A 230 8.71 14.09 1.84
N MET A 231 8.14 14.44 3.01
CA MET A 231 8.60 15.54 3.88
C MET A 231 8.70 16.92 3.21
N GLY A 232 7.92 17.17 2.14
CA GLY A 232 7.97 18.44 1.40
C GLY A 232 9.23 18.58 0.53
N TYR A 233 10.07 17.56 0.41
CA TYR A 233 11.12 17.51 -0.59
C TYR A 233 10.50 17.28 -1.97
N ARG A 234 11.11 17.86 -3.03
CA ARG A 234 10.65 17.66 -4.42
C ARG A 234 10.48 16.18 -4.72
N SER A 235 9.51 15.87 -5.54
CA SER A 235 9.14 14.49 -5.94
C SER A 235 10.32 13.55 -5.99
N THR A 236 10.26 12.49 -5.20
CA THR A 236 11.27 11.42 -5.19
C THR A 236 10.71 10.20 -5.86
N ILE A 237 11.56 9.41 -6.51
CA ILE A 237 11.20 8.14 -7.11
C ILE A 237 12.00 7.01 -6.46
N THR A 238 11.33 5.92 -6.11
CA THR A 238 11.95 4.71 -5.57
C THR A 238 11.58 3.51 -6.43
N PRO A 239 12.56 2.78 -7.00
CA PRO A 239 12.28 1.60 -7.81
C PRO A 239 11.95 0.38 -6.95
N GLY A 240 11.20 -0.56 -7.53
CA GLY A 240 10.85 -1.83 -6.94
C GLY A 240 10.18 -2.76 -7.94
N ILE A 241 9.50 -3.77 -7.42
CA ILE A 241 8.69 -4.70 -8.19
C ILE A 241 7.30 -4.84 -7.54
N VAL A 242 6.34 -5.34 -8.27
CA VAL A 242 5.10 -5.89 -7.69
C VAL A 242 5.48 -7.14 -6.91
N SER A 243 5.34 -7.12 -5.58
CA SER A 243 5.63 -8.26 -4.71
C SER A 243 4.45 -9.24 -4.64
N ALA A 244 3.24 -8.70 -4.54
CA ALA A 244 1.99 -9.47 -4.58
C ALA A 244 0.86 -8.61 -5.15
N LEU A 245 -0.14 -9.28 -5.71
CA LEU A 245 -1.41 -8.72 -6.14
C LEU A 245 -2.46 -9.06 -5.08
N ASP A 246 -3.43 -8.18 -4.91
CA ASP A 246 -4.62 -8.44 -4.07
C ASP A 246 -4.28 -8.93 -2.65
N GLN A 247 -3.25 -8.31 -2.04
CA GLN A 247 -2.86 -8.65 -0.67
C GLN A 247 -3.94 -8.13 0.31
N PRO A 248 -4.62 -9.02 1.07
CA PRO A 248 -5.59 -8.57 2.06
C PRO A 248 -4.86 -7.92 3.23
N VAL A 249 -5.28 -6.72 3.56
CA VAL A 249 -4.74 -5.94 4.65
C VAL A 249 -5.89 -5.38 5.48
N SER A 250 -5.89 -5.70 6.77
CA SER A 250 -6.90 -5.19 7.68
C SER A 250 -6.47 -3.84 8.25
N VAL A 251 -7.32 -2.83 8.07
CA VAL A 251 -7.12 -1.49 8.57
C VAL A 251 -8.40 -1.06 9.29
N GLU A 252 -8.31 -0.79 10.59
CA GLU A 252 -9.45 -0.34 11.42
C GLU A 252 -10.71 -1.22 11.28
N GLY A 253 -10.51 -2.55 11.17
CA GLY A 253 -11.59 -3.52 11.02
C GLY A 253 -12.12 -3.70 9.59
N THR A 254 -11.65 -2.89 8.63
CA THR A 254 -11.97 -3.04 7.21
C THR A 254 -10.83 -3.77 6.50
N THR A 255 -11.16 -4.75 5.65
CA THR A 255 -10.16 -5.43 4.82
C THR A 255 -10.07 -4.78 3.46
N MET A 256 -8.89 -4.23 3.15
CA MET A 256 -8.56 -3.70 1.83
C MET A 256 -7.71 -4.72 1.05
N TYR A 257 -7.90 -4.81 -0.26
CA TYR A 257 -7.08 -5.63 -1.14
C TYR A 257 -6.11 -4.73 -1.92
N LEU A 258 -4.84 -4.80 -1.56
CA LEU A 258 -3.83 -3.86 -2.01
C LEU A 258 -2.77 -4.51 -2.90
N LEU A 259 -2.16 -3.73 -3.79
CA LEU A 259 -0.92 -4.09 -4.45
C LEU A 259 0.22 -3.99 -3.44
N GLN A 260 0.99 -5.06 -3.26
CA GLN A 260 2.22 -5.04 -2.47
C GLN A 260 3.41 -4.78 -3.39
N THR A 261 4.33 -3.93 -2.96
CA THR A 261 5.54 -3.59 -3.70
C THR A 261 6.76 -3.56 -2.79
N SER A 262 7.94 -3.85 -3.36
CA SER A 262 9.24 -3.63 -2.71
C SER A 262 9.78 -2.21 -2.91
N ALA A 263 9.11 -1.35 -3.67
CA ALA A 263 9.47 0.07 -3.78
C ALA A 263 9.36 0.72 -2.39
N ALA A 264 10.38 1.47 -1.99
CA ALA A 264 10.38 2.11 -0.68
C ALA A 264 9.28 3.19 -0.61
N ILE A 265 8.33 3.00 0.29
CA ILE A 265 7.25 3.94 0.61
C ILE A 265 7.52 4.48 2.01
N ASN A 266 7.60 5.80 2.14
CA ASN A 266 7.93 6.50 3.38
C ASN A 266 6.91 7.60 3.68
N TYR A 267 6.95 8.15 4.89
CA TYR A 267 6.12 9.31 5.27
C TYR A 267 6.18 10.42 4.22
N GLY A 268 5.00 10.90 3.80
CA GLY A 268 4.84 11.87 2.73
C GLY A 268 4.72 11.26 1.33
N SER A 269 5.04 9.97 1.13
CA SER A 269 4.74 9.25 -0.11
C SER A 269 3.29 8.82 -0.23
N SER A 270 2.54 8.76 0.89
CA SER A 270 1.09 8.45 0.89
C SER A 270 0.33 9.39 -0.03
N GLY A 271 -0.61 8.86 -0.80
CA GLY A 271 -1.34 9.57 -1.85
C GLY A 271 -0.56 9.75 -3.15
N GLY A 272 0.69 9.29 -3.20
CA GLY A 272 1.54 9.30 -4.40
C GLY A 272 1.20 8.16 -5.37
N ALA A 273 1.94 8.09 -6.47
CA ALA A 273 1.70 7.13 -7.53
C ALA A 273 2.64 5.93 -7.46
N LEU A 274 2.08 4.72 -7.63
CA LEU A 274 2.84 3.55 -8.04
C LEU A 274 2.76 3.48 -9.57
N LEU A 275 3.91 3.56 -10.24
CA LEU A 275 4.02 3.59 -11.70
C LEU A 275 4.46 2.24 -12.25
N ASN A 276 3.90 1.83 -13.39
CA ASN A 276 4.43 0.72 -14.17
C ASN A 276 5.63 1.16 -15.03
N ASP A 277 6.18 0.23 -15.81
CA ASP A 277 7.30 0.48 -16.72
C ASP A 277 6.94 1.34 -17.96
N ARG A 278 5.71 1.81 -18.09
CA ARG A 278 5.24 2.78 -19.09
C ARG A 278 5.02 4.16 -18.48
N GLY A 279 5.31 4.33 -17.20
CA GLY A 279 5.06 5.57 -16.45
C GLY A 279 3.57 5.88 -16.30
N GLN A 280 2.73 4.85 -16.26
CA GLN A 280 1.31 4.95 -15.94
C GLN A 280 1.09 4.61 -14.46
N VAL A 281 0.18 5.32 -13.81
CA VAL A 281 -0.24 5.05 -12.44
C VAL A 281 -1.04 3.76 -12.40
N VAL A 282 -0.56 2.75 -11.68
CA VAL A 282 -1.23 1.47 -11.46
C VAL A 282 -1.75 1.32 -10.03
N GLY A 283 -1.47 2.30 -9.17
CA GLY A 283 -2.02 2.38 -7.82
C GLY A 283 -1.69 3.69 -7.14
N VAL A 284 -2.45 4.00 -6.07
CA VAL A 284 -2.19 5.11 -5.15
C VAL A 284 -1.48 4.55 -3.92
N THR A 285 -0.26 5.02 -3.64
CA THR A 285 0.54 4.53 -2.51
C THR A 285 -0.09 4.91 -1.18
N THR A 286 -0.07 3.99 -0.20
CA THR A 286 -0.56 4.22 1.15
C THR A 286 0.41 3.66 2.19
N ILE A 287 0.58 4.33 3.32
CA ILE A 287 1.45 3.94 4.45
C ILE A 287 0.62 3.45 5.66
N LYS A 288 -0.70 3.43 5.55
CA LYS A 288 -1.58 3.11 6.68
C LYS A 288 -1.27 1.79 7.41
N ILE A 289 -0.35 0.98 6.86
CA ILE A 289 -0.01 -0.34 7.35
C ILE A 289 1.41 -0.33 7.91
N VAL A 290 1.51 -0.15 9.21
CA VAL A 290 2.75 -0.34 9.98
C VAL A 290 2.59 -1.64 10.77
N ALA A 291 3.52 -2.58 10.65
CA ALA A 291 3.56 -3.72 11.56
C ALA A 291 3.78 -3.21 13.00
N ASP A 292 3.09 -3.81 13.97
CA ASP A 292 3.11 -3.42 15.39
C ASP A 292 4.53 -3.31 16.00
N ASP A 293 5.54 -3.87 15.35
CA ASP A 293 6.95 -3.86 15.79
C ASP A 293 7.85 -2.92 14.98
N GLY A 294 7.30 -2.14 14.03
CA GLY A 294 8.07 -1.22 13.20
C GLY A 294 9.01 -1.90 12.18
N SER A 295 8.94 -3.23 12.03
CA SER A 295 9.92 -4.02 11.25
C SER A 295 9.54 -4.24 9.78
N ALA A 296 8.59 -3.49 9.23
CA ALA A 296 8.06 -3.69 7.87
C ALA A 296 8.93 -3.06 6.75
N GLU A 297 10.27 -3.11 6.86
CA GLU A 297 11.14 -2.69 5.76
C GLU A 297 10.88 -3.53 4.49
N GLY A 298 10.65 -2.85 3.35
CA GLY A 298 10.40 -3.50 2.06
C GLY A 298 8.96 -3.97 1.84
N LEU A 299 8.02 -3.59 2.70
CA LEU A 299 6.59 -3.80 2.51
C LEU A 299 5.92 -2.47 2.19
N GLY A 300 5.80 -2.13 0.92
CA GLY A 300 5.00 -1.02 0.44
C GLY A 300 3.64 -1.51 -0.06
N PHE A 301 2.62 -0.67 0.06
CA PHE A 301 1.28 -0.98 -0.40
C PHE A 301 0.70 0.16 -1.23
N ALA A 302 -0.17 -0.19 -2.19
CA ALA A 302 -0.87 0.78 -3.01
C ALA A 302 -2.29 0.29 -3.30
N ILE A 303 -3.24 1.21 -3.32
CA ILE A 303 -4.63 0.97 -3.71
C ILE A 303 -4.66 0.80 -5.23
N PRO A 304 -5.14 -0.33 -5.77
CA PRO A 304 -5.14 -0.60 -7.21
C PRO A 304 -5.93 0.44 -8.01
N THR A 305 -5.47 0.78 -9.21
CA THR A 305 -6.08 1.83 -10.04
C THR A 305 -7.55 1.53 -10.39
N THR A 306 -7.93 0.26 -10.57
CA THR A 306 -9.33 -0.13 -10.79
C THR A 306 -10.22 0.26 -9.60
N ARG A 307 -9.73 0.06 -8.35
CA ARG A 307 -10.47 0.49 -7.15
C ARG A 307 -10.45 2.01 -7.02
N VAL A 308 -9.31 2.66 -7.27
CA VAL A 308 -9.21 4.12 -7.30
C VAL A 308 -10.26 4.71 -8.24
N LYS A 309 -10.41 4.15 -9.46
CA LYS A 309 -11.41 4.62 -10.42
C LYS A 309 -12.82 4.50 -9.86
N GLN A 310 -13.22 3.35 -9.33
CA GLN A 310 -14.57 3.14 -8.78
C GLN A 310 -14.90 4.17 -7.71
N VAL A 311 -13.97 4.41 -6.77
CA VAL A 311 -14.16 5.35 -5.67
C VAL A 311 -14.18 6.79 -6.18
N VAL A 312 -13.16 7.20 -6.95
CA VAL A 312 -13.01 8.57 -7.48
C VAL A 312 -14.20 8.99 -8.33
N ASP A 313 -14.66 8.12 -9.24
CA ASP A 313 -15.82 8.43 -10.10
C ASP A 313 -17.09 8.65 -9.27
N ARG A 314 -17.29 7.88 -8.19
CA ARG A 314 -18.40 8.05 -7.25
C ARG A 314 -18.30 9.35 -6.45
N LEU A 315 -17.11 9.65 -5.91
CA LEU A 315 -16.86 10.88 -5.17
C LEU A 315 -17.09 12.12 -6.05
N ILE A 316 -16.62 12.12 -7.29
CA ILE A 316 -16.84 13.23 -8.24
C ILE A 316 -18.31 13.34 -8.62
N ALA A 317 -19.01 12.22 -8.76
CA ALA A 317 -20.45 12.21 -9.03
C ALA A 317 -21.29 12.67 -7.83
N GLY A 318 -20.73 12.77 -6.63
CA GLY A 318 -21.47 13.03 -5.39
C GLY A 318 -22.34 11.84 -4.98
N ALA A 319 -21.97 10.63 -5.41
CA ALA A 319 -22.69 9.39 -5.12
C ALA A 319 -21.99 8.60 -3.99
N PRO A 320 -22.72 7.79 -3.22
CA PRO A 320 -22.12 6.93 -2.21
C PRO A 320 -21.16 5.93 -2.86
N VAL A 321 -20.05 5.67 -2.19
CA VAL A 321 -19.10 4.62 -2.61
C VAL A 321 -19.69 3.27 -2.22
N THR A 322 -19.81 2.38 -3.20
CA THR A 322 -20.38 1.05 -3.01
C THR A 322 -19.28 -0.01 -2.93
N ARG A 323 -19.57 -1.11 -2.22
CA ARG A 323 -18.67 -2.24 -2.03
C ARG A 323 -19.33 -3.53 -2.54
N PRO A 324 -19.08 -3.91 -3.80
CA PRO A 324 -19.69 -5.10 -4.37
C PRO A 324 -19.40 -6.34 -3.51
N SER A 325 -20.44 -7.03 -3.06
CA SER A 325 -20.37 -8.20 -2.19
C SER A 325 -21.26 -9.32 -2.70
N LEU A 326 -20.87 -10.55 -2.38
CA LEU A 326 -21.65 -11.76 -2.62
C LEU A 326 -22.53 -12.13 -1.41
N GLY A 327 -22.29 -11.53 -0.24
CA GLY A 327 -22.96 -11.91 1.00
C GLY A 327 -22.65 -13.35 1.40
N ILE A 328 -21.39 -13.79 1.24
CA ILE A 328 -20.94 -15.13 1.67
C ILE A 328 -19.64 -15.00 2.45
N ILE A 329 -19.48 -15.89 3.42
CA ILE A 329 -18.20 -16.13 4.09
C ILE A 329 -17.59 -17.39 3.49
N VAL A 330 -16.35 -17.30 3.05
CA VAL A 330 -15.64 -18.42 2.44
C VAL A 330 -14.28 -18.64 3.11
N ARG A 331 -13.80 -19.89 3.07
CA ARG A 331 -12.43 -20.24 3.46
C ARG A 331 -11.72 -20.95 2.33
N ARG A 332 -10.40 -20.99 2.36
CA ARG A 332 -9.61 -21.75 1.39
C ARG A 332 -9.91 -23.25 1.53
N GLY A 333 -10.25 -23.88 0.41
CA GLY A 333 -10.43 -25.33 0.33
C GLY A 333 -9.10 -26.07 0.51
N GLN A 334 -9.18 -27.30 1.07
CA GLN A 334 -8.05 -28.22 1.18
C GLN A 334 -8.24 -29.35 0.15
N GLY A 335 -7.17 -29.71 -0.57
CA GLY A 335 -7.17 -30.83 -1.53
C GLY A 335 -6.77 -30.44 -2.95
N GLU A 336 -6.76 -31.47 -3.84
CA GLU A 336 -6.28 -31.32 -5.23
C GLU A 336 -7.14 -30.37 -6.10
N ASN A 337 -8.40 -30.19 -5.77
CA ASN A 337 -9.31 -29.32 -6.55
C ASN A 337 -9.25 -27.84 -6.14
N GLY A 338 -8.59 -27.50 -5.03
CA GLY A 338 -8.50 -26.11 -4.57
C GLY A 338 -9.87 -25.47 -4.33
N GLY A 339 -9.98 -24.16 -4.61
CA GLY A 339 -11.24 -23.41 -4.54
C GLY A 339 -11.53 -22.80 -3.18
N LEU A 340 -12.65 -22.09 -3.10
CA LEU A 340 -13.14 -21.45 -1.88
C LEU A 340 -14.38 -22.16 -1.36
N VAL A 341 -14.31 -22.71 -0.17
CA VAL A 341 -15.44 -23.37 0.49
C VAL A 341 -16.32 -22.33 1.13
N VAL A 342 -17.58 -22.28 0.77
CA VAL A 342 -18.61 -21.45 1.40
C VAL A 342 -18.87 -21.97 2.82
N GLU A 343 -18.67 -21.09 3.81
CA GLU A 343 -18.96 -21.40 5.22
C GLU A 343 -20.34 -20.88 5.62
N GLU A 344 -20.65 -19.65 5.23
CA GLU A 344 -21.92 -19.01 5.53
C GLU A 344 -22.45 -18.29 4.28
N VAL A 345 -23.76 -18.18 4.16
CA VAL A 345 -24.47 -17.43 3.13
C VAL A 345 -25.48 -16.53 3.83
N ASP A 346 -25.36 -15.23 3.60
CA ASP A 346 -26.31 -14.28 4.17
C ASP A 346 -27.70 -14.52 3.58
N PRO A 347 -28.77 -14.60 4.41
CA PRO A 347 -30.13 -14.86 3.94
C PRO A 347 -30.69 -13.79 2.98
N ASP A 348 -30.22 -12.56 3.11
CA ASP A 348 -30.65 -11.43 2.29
C ASP A 348 -29.85 -11.30 0.99
N SER A 349 -28.77 -12.10 0.83
CA SER A 349 -27.91 -12.10 -0.36
C SER A 349 -28.59 -12.70 -1.59
N ASP A 350 -28.12 -12.30 -2.78
CA ASP A 350 -28.55 -12.97 -4.03
C ASP A 350 -28.01 -14.38 -4.12
N CYS A 351 -26.82 -14.64 -3.58
CA CYS A 351 -26.27 -16.01 -3.47
C CYS A 351 -27.23 -16.97 -2.78
N HIS A 352 -27.87 -16.53 -1.68
CA HIS A 352 -28.91 -17.32 -1.00
C HIS A 352 -30.13 -17.54 -1.90
N ARG A 353 -30.61 -16.49 -2.56
CA ARG A 353 -31.78 -16.57 -3.47
C ARG A 353 -31.55 -17.51 -4.65
N GLN A 354 -30.33 -17.54 -5.19
CA GLN A 354 -29.93 -18.44 -6.27
C GLN A 354 -29.65 -19.87 -5.81
N GLY A 355 -29.55 -20.11 -4.50
CA GLY A 355 -29.42 -21.46 -3.92
C GLY A 355 -27.97 -21.90 -3.66
N ILE A 356 -27.03 -20.98 -3.55
CA ILE A 356 -25.69 -21.27 -3.00
C ILE A 356 -25.84 -21.65 -1.51
N GLN A 357 -25.08 -22.63 -1.06
CA GLN A 357 -25.21 -23.23 0.25
C GLN A 357 -23.85 -23.39 0.96
N PRO A 358 -23.81 -23.45 2.28
CA PRO A 358 -22.63 -23.86 3.01
C PRO A 358 -22.09 -25.21 2.52
N GLN A 359 -20.79 -25.36 2.45
CA GLN A 359 -20.01 -26.49 1.91
C GLN A 359 -19.94 -26.55 0.37
N ASP A 360 -20.52 -25.62 -0.37
CA ASP A 360 -20.21 -25.42 -1.78
C ASP A 360 -18.75 -25.01 -1.94
N ILE A 361 -18.12 -25.42 -3.03
CA ILE A 361 -16.74 -25.05 -3.34
C ILE A 361 -16.78 -24.21 -4.61
N ILE A 362 -16.49 -22.92 -4.52
CA ILE A 362 -16.35 -22.04 -5.68
C ILE A 362 -15.02 -22.37 -6.35
N VAL A 363 -15.06 -22.82 -7.60
CA VAL A 363 -13.89 -23.23 -8.38
C VAL A 363 -13.58 -22.29 -9.54
N ALA A 364 -14.59 -21.53 -10.02
CA ALA A 364 -14.40 -20.50 -11.03
C ALA A 364 -15.42 -19.37 -10.85
N ALA A 365 -15.09 -18.19 -11.37
CA ALA A 365 -15.98 -17.03 -11.46
C ALA A 365 -15.75 -16.35 -12.82
N ASN A 366 -16.82 -16.06 -13.56
CA ASN A 366 -16.78 -15.55 -14.95
C ASN A 366 -15.79 -16.34 -15.84
N GLY A 367 -15.76 -17.68 -15.70
CA GLY A 367 -14.89 -18.58 -16.45
C GLY A 367 -13.41 -18.51 -16.06
N GLN A 368 -13.03 -17.73 -15.06
CA GLN A 368 -11.67 -17.68 -14.52
C GLN A 368 -11.56 -18.57 -13.26
N GLN A 369 -10.50 -19.35 -13.21
CA GLN A 369 -10.27 -20.25 -12.06
C GLN A 369 -10.10 -19.46 -10.77
N VAL A 370 -10.76 -19.93 -9.69
CA VAL A 370 -10.68 -19.39 -8.33
C VAL A 370 -10.05 -20.44 -7.42
N GLN A 371 -8.87 -20.14 -6.89
CA GLN A 371 -8.16 -20.99 -5.91
C GLN A 371 -7.95 -20.26 -4.58
N THR A 372 -7.96 -18.95 -4.59
CA THR A 372 -7.71 -18.09 -3.44
C THR A 372 -8.76 -16.98 -3.37
N PHE A 373 -8.85 -16.36 -2.20
CA PHE A 373 -9.62 -15.12 -2.02
C PHE A 373 -9.22 -14.04 -3.01
N ALA A 374 -7.90 -13.85 -3.20
CA ALA A 374 -7.38 -12.87 -4.12
C ALA A 374 -7.87 -13.07 -5.57
N ASP A 375 -8.06 -14.33 -6.00
CA ASP A 375 -8.62 -14.62 -7.33
C ASP A 375 -10.06 -14.13 -7.45
N LEU A 376 -10.90 -14.42 -6.45
CA LEU A 376 -12.29 -13.99 -6.44
C LEU A 376 -12.42 -12.48 -6.34
N GLU A 377 -11.62 -11.84 -5.48
CA GLU A 377 -11.61 -10.37 -5.32
C GLU A 377 -11.12 -9.68 -6.59
N ARG A 378 -10.10 -10.20 -7.28
CA ARG A 378 -9.63 -9.65 -8.55
C ARG A 378 -10.71 -9.64 -9.62
N ILE A 379 -11.52 -10.72 -9.71
CA ILE A 379 -12.64 -10.81 -10.65
C ILE A 379 -13.74 -9.83 -10.24
N LYS A 380 -14.10 -9.82 -8.96
CA LYS A 380 -15.15 -8.99 -8.39
C LYS A 380 -14.85 -7.48 -8.49
N ARG A 381 -13.57 -7.09 -8.32
CA ARG A 381 -13.11 -5.70 -8.40
C ARG A 381 -13.38 -5.00 -9.73
N THR A 382 -13.60 -5.77 -10.81
CA THR A 382 -13.96 -5.22 -12.12
C THR A 382 -15.46 -5.00 -12.31
N LEU A 383 -16.26 -5.30 -11.29
CA LEU A 383 -17.70 -5.27 -11.30
C LEU A 383 -18.23 -4.25 -10.28
N ASP A 384 -19.42 -3.72 -10.54
CA ASP A 384 -20.14 -2.81 -9.66
C ASP A 384 -21.30 -3.52 -8.95
N VAL A 385 -21.88 -2.87 -7.94
CA VAL A 385 -23.15 -3.29 -7.33
C VAL A 385 -24.24 -3.31 -8.40
N GLY A 386 -24.97 -4.43 -8.49
CA GLY A 386 -25.97 -4.68 -9.53
C GLY A 386 -25.45 -5.47 -10.72
N ASP A 387 -24.15 -5.63 -10.88
CA ASP A 387 -23.58 -6.47 -11.92
C ASP A 387 -23.76 -7.96 -11.60
N SER A 388 -23.83 -8.78 -12.67
CA SER A 388 -23.96 -10.22 -12.53
C SER A 388 -22.60 -10.90 -12.57
N LEU A 389 -22.42 -11.90 -11.70
CA LEU A 389 -21.24 -12.76 -11.63
C LEU A 389 -21.67 -14.21 -11.80
N LEU A 390 -21.10 -14.91 -12.79
CA LEU A 390 -21.28 -16.35 -12.96
C LEU A 390 -20.31 -17.09 -12.05
N LEU A 391 -20.82 -17.86 -11.09
CA LEU A 391 -20.05 -18.72 -10.22
C LEU A 391 -20.16 -20.17 -10.65
N GLU A 392 -19.03 -20.86 -10.82
CA GLU A 392 -18.97 -22.31 -10.97
C GLU A 392 -18.65 -22.94 -9.60
N VAL A 393 -19.51 -23.84 -9.16
CA VAL A 393 -19.50 -24.41 -7.83
C VAL A 393 -19.44 -25.93 -7.91
N LEU A 394 -18.64 -26.53 -7.06
CA LEU A 394 -18.62 -27.99 -6.85
C LEU A 394 -19.40 -28.34 -5.60
N ARG A 395 -20.52 -29.07 -5.73
CA ARG A 395 -21.38 -29.54 -4.65
C ARG A 395 -21.48 -31.06 -4.69
N GLY A 396 -20.93 -31.74 -3.68
CA GLY A 396 -20.98 -33.22 -3.63
C GLY A 396 -20.32 -33.94 -4.81
N GLY A 397 -19.41 -33.27 -5.53
CA GLY A 397 -18.75 -33.77 -6.75
C GLY A 397 -19.45 -33.43 -8.06
N GLU A 398 -20.57 -32.73 -8.01
CA GLU A 398 -21.30 -32.23 -9.18
C GLU A 398 -20.95 -30.75 -9.44
N HIS A 399 -20.71 -30.40 -10.71
CA HIS A 399 -20.50 -29.01 -11.12
C HIS A 399 -21.83 -28.31 -11.35
N LEU A 400 -22.02 -27.19 -10.68
CA LEU A 400 -23.22 -26.36 -10.80
C LEU A 400 -22.80 -24.95 -11.18
N GLU A 401 -23.65 -24.24 -11.92
CA GLU A 401 -23.46 -22.85 -12.30
C GLU A 401 -24.56 -21.97 -11.67
N PHE A 402 -24.15 -20.84 -11.10
CA PHE A 402 -25.04 -19.86 -10.50
C PHE A 402 -24.71 -18.48 -11.04
N THR A 403 -25.69 -17.80 -11.60
CA THR A 403 -25.56 -16.38 -11.91
C THR A 403 -26.11 -15.59 -10.74
N VAL A 404 -25.25 -14.84 -10.06
CA VAL A 404 -25.59 -14.05 -8.87
C VAL A 404 -25.41 -12.56 -9.18
N THR A 405 -26.22 -11.72 -8.56
CA THR A 405 -26.10 -10.27 -8.63
C THR A 405 -25.34 -9.78 -7.41
N LEU A 406 -24.30 -8.96 -7.64
CA LEU A 406 -23.55 -8.32 -6.56
C LEU A 406 -24.43 -7.27 -5.86
N MET A 407 -24.42 -7.31 -4.54
CA MET A 407 -25.11 -6.36 -3.67
C MET A 407 -24.10 -5.47 -2.94
N ASP A 408 -24.53 -4.37 -2.36
CA ASP A 408 -23.65 -3.58 -1.53
C ASP A 408 -23.31 -4.35 -0.25
N GLN A 409 -22.06 -4.29 0.19
CA GLN A 409 -21.65 -4.90 1.46
C GLN A 409 -22.42 -4.32 2.65
N ASP A 410 -22.84 -3.08 2.57
CA ASP A 410 -23.57 -2.39 3.61
C ASP A 410 -25.08 -2.84 3.69
N ASP A 411 -25.54 -3.69 2.77
CA ASP A 411 -26.89 -4.28 2.74
C ASP A 411 -27.02 -5.57 3.59
N PHE A 412 -25.94 -6.03 4.25
CA PHE A 412 -25.90 -7.30 5.00
C PHE A 412 -25.73 -7.12 6.50
#